data_3bcc7a4efebe2bfac053624998d2f816
#
_entry.id   3bcc7a4efebe2bfac053624998d2f816
#
_cell.length_a   1.000
_cell.length_b   1.000
_cell.length_c   1.000
_cell.angle_alpha   90.00
_cell.angle_beta   90.00
_cell.angle_gamma   90.00
#
_symmetry.space_group_name_H-M   'P 1'
#
loop_
_entity.id
_entity.type
_entity.pdbx_description
1 polymer ?
#
loop_
_entity_poly.entity_id
_entity_poly.type
_entity_poly.pdbx_seq_one_letter_code
_entity_poly.pdbx_strand_id
1 'polypeptide(L)'
;MEFSHRLDLFGPEIFAALNDKKVALEAEGRHLFNLSVGTPDFAPADHIKQALIDAARDNENWKYSLRDLPELLDAVCSYYKRRFDVDTITPNKVMSFSGSQDGIGHLGLALCNDGDVVLLPDPCYPVFMTGSKLGGADPWYYKLTKENHFLPDVSAIPEEVARKAKFMLVSLPANPVGSIGTPELYAQLVDFCRKYDILLVHDNAYSDIIFDGAHGGSIFNTPGAEECAVEFFSLSKSFNVTGARISFLVGRPNVIAACKKLRTQIDFGMFLPVQKAAIAALTGPLDSVKRQCGEYQARRDALCGGLRSIGWNVPDSHGSMFVWAPLPTGYTDSMAFCLELIDKAGVICTPGFSFGPSGEGYVRFALTLPVERIREAVASIAVSGMIR
;
A
#
# COMPACT_ATOMS: atom_id res chain seq x y z
N MET A 1 -2.53 36.92 -1.16
CA MET A 1 -2.10 36.00 -0.09
C MET A 1 -1.17 34.99 -0.73
N GLU A 2 0.02 34.82 -0.21
CA GLU A 2 1.00 33.83 -0.68
C GLU A 2 0.79 32.51 0.08
N PHE A 3 0.82 31.41 -0.63
CA PHE A 3 0.67 30.08 -0.02
C PHE A 3 2.03 29.51 0.40
N SER A 4 2.01 28.44 1.20
CA SER A 4 3.24 27.76 1.60
C SER A 4 3.96 27.14 0.40
N HIS A 5 5.26 27.38 0.25
CA HIS A 5 6.11 26.73 -0.74
C HIS A 5 6.17 25.21 -0.63
N ARG A 6 5.70 24.63 0.52
CA ARG A 6 5.54 23.17 0.62
C ARG A 6 4.51 22.61 -0.36
N LEU A 7 3.54 23.41 -0.83
CA LEU A 7 2.58 22.99 -1.83
C LEU A 7 3.23 22.84 -3.22
N ASP A 8 4.31 23.56 -3.50
CA ASP A 8 5.04 23.47 -4.76
C ASP A 8 5.80 22.12 -4.91
N LEU A 9 5.94 21.38 -3.79
CA LEU A 9 6.50 20.02 -3.80
C LEU A 9 5.59 19.00 -4.48
N PHE A 10 4.33 19.33 -4.67
CA PHE A 10 3.30 18.44 -5.22
C PHE A 10 2.89 18.94 -6.61
N GLY A 11 3.01 18.05 -7.59
CA GLY A 11 2.53 18.32 -8.92
C GLY A 11 0.99 18.35 -9.01
N PRO A 12 0.44 18.77 -10.16
CA PRO A 12 -0.99 18.68 -10.42
C PRO A 12 -1.47 17.24 -10.30
N GLU A 13 -2.77 17.06 -10.07
CA GLU A 13 -3.39 15.74 -9.95
C GLU A 13 -3.16 14.92 -11.22
N ILE A 14 -2.26 13.95 -11.15
CA ILE A 14 -1.81 13.13 -12.29
C ILE A 14 -2.98 12.38 -12.95
N PHE A 15 -4.02 12.09 -12.17
CA PHE A 15 -5.19 11.35 -12.63
C PHE A 15 -6.30 12.22 -13.21
N ALA A 16 -6.16 13.56 -13.22
CA ALA A 16 -7.21 14.46 -13.68
C ALA A 16 -7.61 14.15 -15.13
N ALA A 17 -6.65 14.05 -16.05
CA ALA A 17 -6.91 13.77 -17.47
C ALA A 17 -7.64 12.44 -17.71
N LEU A 18 -7.25 11.38 -16.98
CA LEU A 18 -7.94 10.07 -17.06
C LEU A 18 -9.35 10.13 -16.46
N ASN A 19 -9.52 10.88 -15.37
CA ASN A 19 -10.82 11.05 -14.73
C ASN A 19 -11.77 11.88 -15.62
N ASP A 20 -11.30 12.96 -16.21
CA ASP A 20 -12.09 13.79 -17.13
C ASP A 20 -12.53 12.98 -18.35
N LYS A 21 -11.61 12.18 -18.90
CA LYS A 21 -11.91 11.28 -20.02
C LYS A 21 -12.96 10.23 -19.63
N LYS A 22 -12.81 9.62 -18.45
CA LYS A 22 -13.79 8.67 -17.87
C LYS A 22 -15.17 9.30 -17.80
N VAL A 23 -15.28 10.49 -17.16
CA VAL A 23 -16.56 11.20 -16.99
C VAL A 23 -17.20 11.51 -18.33
N ALA A 24 -16.42 11.97 -19.32
CA ALA A 24 -16.93 12.26 -20.66
C ALA A 24 -17.52 11.00 -21.33
N LEU A 25 -16.79 9.88 -21.30
CA LEU A 25 -17.22 8.63 -21.94
C LEU A 25 -18.43 8.00 -21.22
N GLU A 26 -18.51 8.11 -19.90
CA GLU A 26 -19.69 7.69 -19.12
C GLU A 26 -20.93 8.53 -19.48
N ALA A 27 -20.76 9.84 -19.71
CA ALA A 27 -21.84 10.73 -20.16
C ALA A 27 -22.34 10.38 -21.57
N GLU A 28 -21.49 9.83 -22.44
CA GLU A 28 -21.83 9.28 -23.76
C GLU A 28 -22.52 7.91 -23.67
N GLY A 29 -22.68 7.35 -22.45
CA GLY A 29 -23.28 6.03 -22.24
C GLY A 29 -22.34 4.86 -22.51
N ARG A 30 -21.04 5.09 -22.65
CA ARG A 30 -20.07 4.01 -22.84
C ARG A 30 -19.87 3.20 -21.56
N HIS A 31 -19.80 1.92 -21.74
CA HIS A 31 -19.51 0.98 -20.64
C HIS A 31 -17.99 0.91 -20.43
N LEU A 32 -17.53 1.18 -19.20
CA LEU A 32 -16.12 1.20 -18.85
C LEU A 32 -15.75 0.12 -17.86
N PHE A 33 -14.52 -0.38 -17.98
CA PHE A 33 -13.90 -1.35 -17.08
C PHE A 33 -12.83 -0.63 -16.25
N ASN A 34 -13.20 -0.18 -15.04
CA ASN A 34 -12.26 0.55 -14.20
C ASN A 34 -11.37 -0.40 -13.38
N LEU A 35 -10.14 -0.56 -13.84
CA LEU A 35 -9.07 -1.33 -13.21
C LEU A 35 -7.94 -0.42 -12.68
N SER A 36 -8.22 0.87 -12.39
CA SER A 36 -7.21 1.82 -11.89
C SER A 36 -7.23 1.99 -10.37
N VAL A 37 -8.40 1.88 -9.73
CA VAL A 37 -8.61 2.23 -8.33
C VAL A 37 -8.37 1.03 -7.43
N GLY A 38 -7.43 1.14 -6.49
CA GLY A 38 -7.10 0.09 -5.52
C GLY A 38 -8.02 0.08 -4.30
N THR A 39 -9.35 0.15 -4.49
CA THR A 39 -10.33 -0.01 -3.41
C THR A 39 -10.97 -1.39 -3.53
N PRO A 40 -10.86 -2.27 -2.50
CA PRO A 40 -11.58 -3.53 -2.48
C PRO A 40 -13.07 -3.36 -2.74
N ASP A 41 -13.63 -4.23 -3.55
CA ASP A 41 -15.07 -4.28 -3.87
C ASP A 41 -15.85 -5.26 -2.96
N PHE A 42 -15.17 -5.95 -2.07
CA PHE A 42 -15.78 -6.87 -1.12
C PHE A 42 -16.39 -6.11 0.08
N ALA A 43 -17.49 -6.64 0.61
CA ALA A 43 -18.06 -6.13 1.84
C ALA A 43 -17.23 -6.52 3.06
N PRO A 44 -17.14 -5.66 4.09
CA PRO A 44 -16.63 -6.08 5.40
C PRO A 44 -17.46 -7.23 5.99
N ALA A 45 -16.84 -8.11 6.76
CA ALA A 45 -17.54 -9.19 7.44
C ALA A 45 -18.60 -8.64 8.44
N ASP A 46 -19.73 -9.36 8.60
CA ASP A 46 -20.87 -8.87 9.37
C ASP A 46 -20.55 -8.59 10.84
N HIS A 47 -19.68 -9.41 11.47
CA HIS A 47 -19.27 -9.19 12.85
C HIS A 47 -18.51 -7.86 13.05
N ILE A 48 -17.78 -7.38 12.03
CA ILE A 48 -17.07 -6.10 12.05
C ILE A 48 -18.07 -4.94 11.95
N LYS A 49 -19.04 -5.04 11.02
CA LYS A 49 -20.10 -4.05 10.86
C LYS A 49 -20.96 -3.97 12.11
N GLN A 50 -21.32 -5.12 12.68
CA GLN A 50 -22.15 -5.17 13.88
C GLN A 50 -21.45 -4.53 15.08
N ALA A 51 -20.16 -4.80 15.28
CA ALA A 51 -19.39 -4.18 16.35
C ALA A 51 -19.35 -2.64 16.24
N LEU A 52 -19.23 -2.11 15.01
CA LEU A 52 -19.30 -0.68 14.76
C LEU A 52 -20.68 -0.11 15.10
N ILE A 53 -21.77 -0.77 14.64
CA ILE A 53 -23.15 -0.35 14.87
C ILE A 53 -23.46 -0.33 16.37
N ASP A 54 -23.10 -1.37 17.09
CA ASP A 54 -23.37 -1.49 18.52
C ASP A 54 -22.57 -0.46 19.31
N ALA A 55 -21.32 -0.24 18.97
CA ALA A 55 -20.52 0.81 19.59
C ALA A 55 -21.07 2.22 19.30
N ALA A 56 -21.57 2.47 18.10
CA ALA A 56 -22.13 3.77 17.72
C ALA A 56 -23.47 4.11 18.43
N ARG A 57 -24.16 3.11 18.96
CA ARG A 57 -25.39 3.32 19.78
C ARG A 57 -25.11 3.88 21.17
N ASP A 58 -23.90 3.68 21.68
CA ASP A 58 -23.49 4.18 23.00
C ASP A 58 -22.98 5.62 22.86
N ASN A 59 -23.67 6.57 23.50
CA ASN A 59 -23.31 7.99 23.46
C ASN A 59 -21.93 8.28 24.05
N GLU A 60 -21.41 7.44 24.96
CA GLU A 60 -20.06 7.60 25.52
C GLU A 60 -18.98 7.44 24.45
N ASN A 61 -19.23 6.66 23.41
CA ASN A 61 -18.30 6.45 22.30
C ASN A 61 -18.27 7.62 21.30
N TRP A 62 -19.06 8.68 21.49
CA TRP A 62 -19.03 9.91 20.67
C TRP A 62 -18.14 11.01 21.27
N LYS A 63 -17.59 10.78 22.44
CA LYS A 63 -16.62 11.67 23.06
C LYS A 63 -15.26 11.57 22.39
N TYR A 64 -14.43 12.60 22.59
CA TYR A 64 -13.06 12.56 22.10
C TYR A 64 -12.31 11.33 22.63
N SER A 65 -11.71 10.58 21.73
CA SER A 65 -10.73 9.55 22.07
C SER A 65 -9.36 10.21 22.15
N LEU A 66 -8.82 10.35 23.36
CA LEU A 66 -7.50 10.97 23.55
C LEU A 66 -6.34 9.99 23.32
N ARG A 67 -6.63 8.70 23.22
CA ARG A 67 -5.67 7.61 23.03
C ARG A 67 -6.38 6.35 22.53
N ASP A 68 -5.58 5.43 22.02
CA ASP A 68 -6.05 4.10 21.66
C ASP A 68 -6.58 3.34 22.89
N LEU A 69 -7.67 2.59 22.71
CA LEU A 69 -8.19 1.71 23.75
C LEU A 69 -7.15 0.63 24.10
N PRO A 70 -6.93 0.30 25.40
CA PRO A 70 -6.05 -0.79 25.78
C PRO A 70 -6.40 -2.10 25.06
N GLU A 71 -7.69 -2.41 24.96
CA GLU A 71 -8.19 -3.61 24.29
C GLU A 71 -7.88 -3.63 22.78
N LEU A 72 -7.76 -2.46 22.14
CA LEU A 72 -7.32 -2.38 20.75
C LEU A 72 -5.83 -2.73 20.62
N LEU A 73 -5.00 -2.20 21.50
CA LEU A 73 -3.57 -2.50 21.50
C LEU A 73 -3.31 -3.99 21.76
N ASP A 74 -4.03 -4.58 22.73
CA ASP A 74 -3.97 -6.02 23.04
C ASP A 74 -4.46 -6.88 21.86
N ALA A 75 -5.50 -6.42 21.14
CA ALA A 75 -6.00 -7.09 19.94
C ALA A 75 -4.95 -7.11 18.82
N VAL A 76 -4.21 -6.01 18.61
CA VAL A 76 -3.09 -5.97 17.65
C VAL A 76 -1.98 -6.94 18.06
N CYS A 77 -1.55 -6.93 19.32
CA CYS A 77 -0.53 -7.86 19.83
C CYS A 77 -0.95 -9.33 19.60
N SER A 78 -2.19 -9.65 19.96
CA SER A 78 -2.76 -10.99 19.77
C SER A 78 -2.86 -11.38 18.31
N TYR A 79 -3.18 -10.42 17.43
CA TYR A 79 -3.24 -10.64 15.98
C TYR A 79 -1.87 -10.96 15.40
N TYR A 80 -0.81 -10.22 15.79
CA TYR A 80 0.56 -10.48 15.36
C TYR A 80 1.02 -11.88 15.76
N LYS A 81 0.73 -12.29 17.01
CA LYS A 81 1.02 -13.65 17.48
C LYS A 81 0.26 -14.70 16.66
N ARG A 82 -1.05 -14.52 16.48
CA ARG A 82 -1.92 -15.49 15.78
C ARG A 82 -1.62 -15.58 14.29
N ARG A 83 -1.34 -14.42 13.64
CA ARG A 83 -1.23 -14.34 12.18
C ARG A 83 0.18 -14.55 11.67
N PHE A 84 1.16 -14.04 12.39
CA PHE A 84 2.56 -14.02 11.96
C PHE A 84 3.49 -14.82 12.88
N ASP A 85 2.98 -15.41 13.95
CA ASP A 85 3.78 -16.09 15.01
C ASP A 85 4.84 -15.14 15.64
N VAL A 86 4.47 -13.87 15.79
CA VAL A 86 5.30 -12.82 16.40
C VAL A 86 4.71 -12.49 17.77
N ASP A 87 5.41 -12.83 18.85
CA ASP A 87 4.98 -12.62 20.26
C ASP A 87 5.74 -11.49 20.97
N THR A 88 6.64 -10.84 20.27
CA THR A 88 7.48 -9.75 20.81
C THR A 88 6.80 -8.39 20.79
N ILE A 89 5.63 -8.28 20.17
CA ILE A 89 4.85 -7.05 20.11
C ILE A 89 4.06 -6.87 21.39
N THR A 90 4.25 -5.72 22.04
CA THR A 90 3.60 -5.32 23.30
C THR A 90 2.86 -4.00 23.13
N PRO A 91 1.88 -3.63 23.96
CA PRO A 91 1.05 -2.44 23.79
C PRO A 91 1.79 -1.11 23.62
N ASN A 92 2.98 -0.98 24.24
CA ASN A 92 3.84 0.20 24.08
C ASN A 92 4.56 0.28 22.72
N LYS A 93 4.55 -0.82 21.96
CA LYS A 93 5.07 -0.92 20.60
C LYS A 93 4.01 -0.68 19.52
N VAL A 94 2.78 -0.25 19.88
CA VAL A 94 1.65 -0.12 18.97
C VAL A 94 1.01 1.25 19.09
N MET A 95 0.58 1.82 17.94
CA MET A 95 -0.36 2.94 17.86
C MET A 95 -1.22 2.84 16.60
N SER A 96 -2.43 3.41 16.66
CA SER A 96 -3.31 3.52 15.50
C SER A 96 -3.07 4.79 14.70
N PHE A 97 -3.45 4.78 13.40
CA PHE A 97 -3.49 5.92 12.50
C PHE A 97 -4.75 5.90 11.65
N SER A 98 -5.14 7.06 11.11
CA SER A 98 -6.26 7.20 10.16
C SER A 98 -5.93 6.62 8.78
N GLY A 99 -5.49 5.35 8.77
CA GLY A 99 -4.96 4.62 7.63
C GLY A 99 -3.45 4.80 7.48
N SER A 100 -2.77 3.83 6.83
CA SER A 100 -1.31 3.85 6.67
C SER A 100 -0.82 5.09 5.93
N GLN A 101 -1.61 5.63 4.99
CA GLN A 101 -1.28 6.88 4.30
C GLN A 101 -1.08 8.05 5.27
N ASP A 102 -1.95 8.18 6.26
CA ASP A 102 -1.85 9.19 7.31
C ASP A 102 -0.57 8.99 8.13
N GLY A 103 -0.32 7.76 8.61
CA GLY A 103 0.86 7.44 9.40
C GLY A 103 2.18 7.65 8.64
N ILE A 104 2.25 7.21 7.39
CA ILE A 104 3.42 7.41 6.52
C ILE A 104 3.63 8.90 6.22
N GLY A 105 2.53 9.64 6.01
CA GLY A 105 2.56 11.09 5.82
C GLY A 105 3.14 11.85 7.02
N HIS A 106 2.87 11.37 8.23
CA HIS A 106 3.38 11.96 9.46
C HIS A 106 4.80 11.50 9.85
N LEU A 107 5.30 10.41 9.26
CA LEU A 107 6.58 9.82 9.68
C LEU A 107 7.74 10.78 9.46
N GLY A 108 7.80 11.45 8.30
CA GLY A 108 8.80 12.46 8.01
C GLY A 108 8.77 13.62 9.02
N LEU A 109 7.58 14.13 9.34
CA LEU A 109 7.39 15.19 10.34
C LEU A 109 7.85 14.78 11.74
N ALA A 110 7.71 13.50 12.10
CA ALA A 110 8.11 13.00 13.42
C ALA A 110 9.60 12.70 13.53
N LEU A 111 10.28 12.36 12.43
CA LEU A 111 11.62 11.78 12.46
C LEU A 111 12.69 12.60 11.75
N CYS A 112 12.32 13.49 10.80
CA CYS A 112 13.26 14.18 9.95
C CYS A 112 13.37 15.67 10.31
N ASN A 113 14.53 16.22 10.04
CA ASN A 113 14.81 17.64 9.94
C ASN A 113 15.10 18.00 8.48
N ASP A 114 15.16 19.30 8.16
CA ASP A 114 15.48 19.79 6.83
C ASP A 114 16.84 19.24 6.36
N GLY A 115 16.86 18.59 5.20
CA GLY A 115 18.05 18.01 4.58
C GLY A 115 18.44 16.60 5.07
N ASP A 116 17.68 16.00 5.98
CA ASP A 116 17.88 14.58 6.34
C ASP A 116 17.58 13.68 5.15
N VAL A 117 18.43 12.69 4.87
CA VAL A 117 18.25 11.76 3.77
C VAL A 117 17.31 10.62 4.17
N VAL A 118 16.41 10.23 3.26
CA VAL A 118 15.56 9.05 3.40
C VAL A 118 15.64 8.17 2.15
N LEU A 119 15.60 6.84 2.33
CA LEU A 119 15.68 5.88 1.23
C LEU A 119 14.28 5.44 0.83
N LEU A 120 13.88 5.73 -0.39
CA LEU A 120 12.58 5.38 -0.94
C LEU A 120 12.71 4.50 -2.19
N PRO A 121 11.76 3.57 -2.44
CA PRO A 121 11.74 2.80 -3.68
C PRO A 121 11.29 3.66 -4.89
N ASP A 122 11.74 3.31 -6.09
CA ASP A 122 11.25 3.84 -7.35
C ASP A 122 11.10 2.65 -8.35
N PRO A 123 9.86 2.34 -8.81
CA PRO A 123 8.60 3.01 -8.53
C PRO A 123 8.05 2.74 -7.12
N CYS A 124 7.18 3.63 -6.60
CA CYS A 124 6.57 3.46 -5.30
C CYS A 124 5.18 4.13 -5.17
N TYR A 125 4.50 3.84 -4.08
CA TYR A 125 3.27 4.55 -3.74
C TYR A 125 3.57 6.03 -3.43
N PRO A 126 2.92 7.00 -4.10
CA PRO A 126 3.32 8.42 -4.04
C PRO A 126 3.39 9.03 -2.65
N VAL A 127 2.61 8.52 -1.68
CA VAL A 127 2.62 9.04 -0.30
C VAL A 127 3.98 8.89 0.40
N PHE A 128 4.83 7.96 -0.04
CA PHE A 128 6.16 7.76 0.54
C PHE A 128 7.02 9.02 0.37
N MET A 129 7.00 9.57 -0.83
CA MET A 129 7.66 10.85 -1.13
C MET A 129 7.00 12.01 -0.39
N THR A 130 5.67 12.07 -0.39
CA THR A 130 4.89 13.16 0.21
C THR A 130 5.24 13.34 1.69
N GLY A 131 5.16 12.26 2.47
CA GLY A 131 5.46 12.30 3.91
C GLY A 131 6.89 12.72 4.21
N SER A 132 7.85 12.22 3.41
CA SER A 132 9.26 12.56 3.54
C SER A 132 9.50 14.05 3.30
N LYS A 133 9.01 14.58 2.17
CA LYS A 133 9.18 15.99 1.80
C LYS A 133 8.47 16.96 2.74
N LEU A 134 7.28 16.62 3.25
CA LEU A 134 6.59 17.42 4.25
C LEU A 134 7.40 17.55 5.55
N GLY A 135 8.19 16.53 5.89
CA GLY A 135 9.12 16.52 7.01
C GLY A 135 10.45 17.22 6.74
N GLY A 136 10.66 17.80 5.54
CA GLY A 136 11.90 18.45 5.15
C GLY A 136 13.02 17.52 4.71
N ALA A 137 12.74 16.21 4.54
CA ALA A 137 13.73 15.24 4.12
C ALA A 137 14.01 15.30 2.62
N ASP A 138 15.22 14.91 2.24
CA ASP A 138 15.69 14.73 0.86
C ASP A 138 15.63 13.25 0.49
N PRO A 139 14.64 12.81 -0.33
CA PRO A 139 14.54 11.42 -0.75
C PRO A 139 15.67 11.01 -1.70
N TRP A 140 16.36 9.92 -1.36
CA TRP A 140 17.22 9.18 -2.27
C TRP A 140 16.48 7.92 -2.72
N TYR A 141 16.42 7.68 -4.04
CA TYR A 141 15.61 6.60 -4.60
C TYR A 141 16.45 5.40 -4.98
N TYR A 142 16.15 4.22 -4.41
CA TYR A 142 16.67 2.94 -4.88
C TYR A 142 15.71 2.35 -5.91
N LYS A 143 16.28 1.84 -7.01
CA LYS A 143 15.48 1.38 -8.16
C LYS A 143 14.96 -0.04 -7.94
N LEU A 144 13.68 -0.22 -8.21
CA LEU A 144 13.04 -1.53 -8.35
C LEU A 144 12.94 -1.84 -9.84
N THR A 145 13.78 -2.75 -10.32
CA THR A 145 13.88 -3.07 -11.74
C THR A 145 13.44 -4.51 -12.03
N LYS A 146 13.17 -4.80 -13.30
CA LYS A 146 12.83 -6.16 -13.75
C LYS A 146 13.96 -7.15 -13.45
N GLU A 147 15.21 -6.72 -13.58
CA GLU A 147 16.41 -7.54 -13.38
C GLU A 147 16.55 -8.00 -11.93
N ASN A 148 16.11 -7.20 -10.96
CA ASN A 148 16.08 -7.57 -9.54
C ASN A 148 14.68 -8.02 -9.08
N HIS A 149 13.80 -8.42 -10.00
CA HIS A 149 12.42 -8.83 -9.71
C HIS A 149 11.58 -7.78 -8.97
N PHE A 150 11.90 -6.51 -9.18
CA PHE A 150 11.30 -5.37 -8.47
C PHE A 150 11.43 -5.46 -6.94
N LEU A 151 12.54 -6.03 -6.47
CA LEU A 151 12.89 -6.11 -5.05
C LEU A 151 14.00 -5.10 -4.70
N PRO A 152 14.07 -4.61 -3.45
CA PRO A 152 15.18 -3.78 -3.00
C PRO A 152 16.54 -4.49 -3.13
N ASP A 153 17.52 -3.78 -3.68
CA ASP A 153 18.92 -4.20 -3.68
C ASP A 153 19.74 -3.21 -2.83
N VAL A 154 20.00 -3.58 -1.60
CA VAL A 154 20.74 -2.72 -0.65
C VAL A 154 22.22 -2.59 -1.02
N SER A 155 22.76 -3.50 -1.84
CA SER A 155 24.15 -3.44 -2.29
C SER A 155 24.38 -2.33 -3.32
N ALA A 156 23.34 -1.87 -3.98
CA ALA A 156 23.36 -0.76 -4.93
C ALA A 156 23.29 0.63 -4.24
N ILE A 157 23.10 0.70 -2.91
CA ILE A 157 23.04 1.96 -2.16
C ILE A 157 24.45 2.38 -1.80
N PRO A 158 24.92 3.58 -2.25
CA PRO A 158 26.26 4.06 -1.90
C PRO A 158 26.42 4.25 -0.37
N GLU A 159 27.60 3.89 0.14
CA GLU A 159 27.86 3.96 1.59
C GLU A 159 27.70 5.37 2.17
N GLU A 160 28.10 6.39 1.43
CA GLU A 160 27.96 7.80 1.85
C GLU A 160 26.48 8.23 1.96
N VAL A 161 25.59 7.61 1.17
CA VAL A 161 24.13 7.81 1.26
C VAL A 161 23.56 7.05 2.45
N ALA A 162 23.94 5.77 2.60
CA ALA A 162 23.51 4.94 3.71
C ALA A 162 23.87 5.56 5.08
N ARG A 163 25.07 6.12 5.23
CA ARG A 163 25.50 6.79 6.47
C ARG A 163 24.71 8.04 6.84
N LYS A 164 24.00 8.65 5.90
CA LYS A 164 23.17 9.87 6.13
C LYS A 164 21.68 9.53 6.27
N ALA A 165 21.29 8.31 5.92
CA ALA A 165 19.88 7.94 5.86
C ALA A 165 19.26 7.81 7.25
N LYS A 166 18.12 8.45 7.46
CA LYS A 166 17.31 8.36 8.69
C LYS A 166 16.45 7.13 8.71
N PHE A 167 15.75 6.88 7.60
CA PHE A 167 14.96 5.67 7.43
C PHE A 167 14.99 5.17 5.99
N MET A 168 14.73 3.89 5.84
CA MET A 168 14.49 3.21 4.58
C MET A 168 13.07 2.67 4.58
N LEU A 169 12.26 3.06 3.58
CA LEU A 169 10.90 2.57 3.44
C LEU A 169 10.87 1.45 2.41
N VAL A 170 10.28 0.32 2.77
CA VAL A 170 10.01 -0.81 1.86
C VAL A 170 8.52 -1.14 1.91
N SER A 171 7.92 -1.54 0.79
CA SER A 171 6.53 -1.99 0.69
C SER A 171 6.49 -3.40 0.10
N LEU A 172 6.12 -4.38 0.92
CA LEU A 172 6.08 -5.80 0.56
C LEU A 172 4.92 -6.48 1.30
N PRO A 173 3.91 -6.99 0.59
CA PRO A 173 3.71 -7.00 -0.87
C PRO A 173 3.61 -5.60 -1.47
N ALA A 174 4.23 -5.41 -2.63
CA ALA A 174 4.49 -4.08 -3.16
C ALA A 174 3.32 -3.48 -3.94
N ASN A 175 3.10 -2.18 -3.76
CA ASN A 175 2.33 -1.31 -4.64
C ASN A 175 3.30 -0.32 -5.30
N PRO A 176 3.48 -0.31 -6.64
CA PRO A 176 2.58 -0.90 -7.65
C PRO A 176 2.97 -2.30 -8.16
N VAL A 177 4.17 -2.80 -7.87
CA VAL A 177 4.85 -3.83 -8.67
C VAL A 177 4.44 -5.29 -8.33
N GLY A 178 3.73 -5.52 -7.21
CA GLY A 178 3.21 -6.83 -6.85
C GLY A 178 4.25 -7.85 -6.35
N SER A 179 5.48 -7.43 -6.09
CA SER A 179 6.53 -8.28 -5.51
C SER A 179 6.25 -8.58 -4.04
N ILE A 180 6.73 -9.72 -3.56
CA ILE A 180 6.64 -10.16 -2.16
C ILE A 180 8.05 -10.32 -1.58
N GLY A 181 8.17 -10.09 -0.27
CA GLY A 181 9.43 -10.32 0.45
C GLY A 181 9.71 -11.78 0.67
N THR A 182 10.99 -12.14 0.75
CA THR A 182 11.46 -13.45 1.20
C THR A 182 12.19 -13.31 2.53
N PRO A 183 12.32 -14.39 3.34
CA PRO A 183 13.09 -14.34 4.58
C PRO A 183 14.52 -13.82 4.37
N GLU A 184 15.17 -14.21 3.27
CA GLU A 184 16.54 -13.82 2.92
C GLU A 184 16.63 -12.32 2.62
N LEU A 185 15.65 -11.78 1.89
CA LEU A 185 15.58 -10.34 1.62
C LEU A 185 15.36 -9.55 2.91
N TYR A 186 14.42 -9.99 3.77
CA TYR A 186 14.19 -9.32 5.04
C TYR A 186 15.43 -9.35 5.94
N ALA A 187 16.19 -10.44 5.97
CA ALA A 187 17.46 -10.52 6.69
C ALA A 187 18.47 -9.50 6.15
N GLN A 188 18.63 -9.40 4.82
CA GLN A 188 19.53 -8.41 4.19
C GLN A 188 19.12 -6.96 4.52
N LEU A 189 17.81 -6.65 4.50
CA LEU A 189 17.29 -5.32 4.86
C LEU A 189 17.57 -4.98 6.32
N VAL A 190 17.34 -5.93 7.24
CA VAL A 190 17.59 -5.74 8.67
C VAL A 190 19.08 -5.55 8.95
N ASP A 191 19.93 -6.39 8.37
CA ASP A 191 21.39 -6.28 8.53
C ASP A 191 21.94 -4.96 8.00
N PHE A 192 21.45 -4.52 6.82
CA PHE A 192 21.81 -3.23 6.25
C PHE A 192 21.40 -2.07 7.14
N CYS A 193 20.14 -2.06 7.61
CA CYS A 193 19.62 -0.99 8.44
C CYS A 193 20.31 -0.94 9.81
N ARG A 194 20.61 -2.09 10.42
CA ARG A 194 21.38 -2.15 11.67
C ARG A 194 22.81 -1.64 11.49
N LYS A 195 23.48 -2.03 10.38
CA LYS A 195 24.86 -1.61 10.08
C LYS A 195 25.02 -0.09 10.01
N TYR A 196 24.05 0.61 9.46
CA TYR A 196 24.11 2.04 9.22
C TYR A 196 23.23 2.87 10.17
N ASP A 197 22.61 2.26 11.19
CA ASP A 197 21.68 2.89 12.14
C ASP A 197 20.48 3.57 11.44
N ILE A 198 19.93 2.89 10.44
CA ILE A 198 18.77 3.32 9.66
C ILE A 198 17.50 2.71 10.25
N LEU A 199 16.42 3.48 10.39
CA LEU A 199 15.11 2.91 10.71
C LEU A 199 14.52 2.22 9.48
N LEU A 200 14.27 0.91 9.55
CA LEU A 200 13.54 0.18 8.53
C LEU A 200 12.04 0.38 8.71
N VAL A 201 11.38 0.98 7.72
CA VAL A 201 9.93 1.20 7.70
C VAL A 201 9.31 0.23 6.70
N HIS A 202 8.58 -0.76 7.18
CA HIS A 202 7.90 -1.74 6.34
C HIS A 202 6.43 -1.38 6.17
N ASP A 203 5.99 -1.07 4.95
CA ASP A 203 4.57 -0.94 4.61
C ASP A 203 4.02 -2.32 4.20
N ASN A 204 3.32 -2.96 5.14
CA ASN A 204 2.73 -4.29 5.02
C ASN A 204 1.20 -4.25 4.84
N ALA A 205 0.72 -3.27 4.08
CA ALA A 205 -0.72 -3.06 3.89
C ALA A 205 -1.43 -4.20 3.15
N TYR A 206 -0.69 -5.05 2.44
CA TYR A 206 -1.21 -6.18 1.64
C TYR A 206 -0.80 -7.54 2.20
N SER A 207 -0.47 -7.64 3.48
CA SER A 207 0.04 -8.83 4.16
C SER A 207 -0.78 -10.12 3.94
N ASP A 208 -2.08 -9.97 3.69
CA ASP A 208 -3.02 -11.09 3.51
C ASP A 208 -3.38 -11.34 2.04
N ILE A 209 -2.80 -10.60 1.09
CA ILE A 209 -3.04 -10.76 -0.35
C ILE A 209 -1.74 -11.23 -1.00
N ILE A 210 -1.50 -12.54 -0.90
CA ILE A 210 -0.32 -13.23 -1.42
C ILE A 210 -0.78 -14.50 -2.08
N PHE A 211 -0.27 -14.80 -3.28
CA PHE A 211 -0.79 -15.81 -4.18
C PHE A 211 0.09 -17.06 -4.21
N ASP A 212 -0.44 -18.11 -4.84
CA ASP A 212 0.27 -19.35 -5.17
C ASP A 212 0.83 -20.11 -3.96
N GLY A 213 0.15 -19.99 -2.80
CA GLY A 213 0.58 -20.63 -1.56
C GLY A 213 1.85 -20.07 -0.95
N ALA A 214 2.36 -18.94 -1.47
CA ALA A 214 3.47 -18.25 -0.86
C ALA A 214 3.07 -17.63 0.49
N HIS A 215 4.03 -17.42 1.36
CA HIS A 215 3.83 -16.84 2.67
C HIS A 215 4.40 -15.42 2.70
N GLY A 216 3.54 -14.48 3.07
CA GLY A 216 3.99 -13.19 3.58
C GLY A 216 4.21 -13.29 5.07
N GLY A 217 5.06 -12.45 5.59
CA GLY A 217 5.32 -12.36 7.00
C GLY A 217 5.26 -10.92 7.48
N SER A 218 5.50 -10.76 8.74
CA SER A 218 5.90 -9.49 9.32
C SER A 218 7.42 -9.36 9.22
N ILE A 219 7.92 -8.13 9.12
CA ILE A 219 9.37 -7.87 9.25
C ILE A 219 9.89 -8.41 10.59
N PHE A 220 9.03 -8.47 11.61
CA PHE A 220 9.38 -8.98 12.94
C PHE A 220 9.54 -10.50 13.03
N ASN A 221 9.30 -11.24 11.94
CA ASN A 221 9.76 -12.62 11.81
C ASN A 221 11.29 -12.72 11.61
N THR A 222 11.94 -11.59 11.30
CA THR A 222 13.38 -11.55 11.04
C THR A 222 14.15 -11.21 12.32
N PRO A 223 15.11 -12.02 12.73
CA PRO A 223 15.96 -11.72 13.90
C PRO A 223 16.64 -10.35 13.77
N GLY A 224 16.62 -9.57 14.85
CA GLY A 224 17.21 -8.23 14.90
C GLY A 224 16.30 -7.10 14.37
N ALA A 225 15.16 -7.42 13.77
CA ALA A 225 14.22 -6.40 13.27
C ALA A 225 13.69 -5.49 14.40
N GLU A 226 13.51 -6.01 15.60
CA GLU A 226 13.04 -5.22 16.76
C GLU A 226 13.97 -4.06 17.12
N GLU A 227 15.25 -4.17 16.79
CA GLU A 227 16.25 -3.15 17.06
C GLU A 227 16.19 -1.97 16.06
N CYS A 228 15.70 -2.20 14.84
CA CYS A 228 15.78 -1.21 13.78
C CYS A 228 14.48 -0.98 12.99
N ALA A 229 13.39 -1.73 13.23
CA ALA A 229 12.22 -1.68 12.36
C ALA A 229 10.96 -1.13 13.04
N VAL A 230 10.08 -0.57 12.17
CA VAL A 230 8.65 -0.38 12.39
C VAL A 230 7.88 -0.89 11.19
N GLU A 231 6.64 -1.34 11.41
CA GLU A 231 5.77 -1.88 10.37
C GLU A 231 4.42 -1.20 10.38
N PHE A 232 3.95 -0.77 9.22
CA PHE A 232 2.56 -0.37 9.01
C PHE A 232 1.72 -1.59 8.64
N PHE A 233 0.67 -1.82 9.40
CA PHE A 233 -0.35 -2.84 9.16
C PHE A 233 -1.72 -2.19 9.00
N SER A 234 -2.45 -2.52 7.93
CA SER A 234 -3.72 -1.86 7.60
C SER A 234 -4.88 -2.85 7.57
N LEU A 235 -6.01 -2.47 8.18
CA LEU A 235 -7.26 -3.22 8.05
C LEU A 235 -7.98 -2.95 6.72
N SER A 236 -7.57 -1.91 5.99
CA SER A 236 -8.24 -1.47 4.76
C SER A 236 -8.36 -2.57 3.72
N LYS A 237 -7.29 -3.36 3.53
CA LYS A 237 -7.21 -4.35 2.44
C LYS A 237 -7.58 -5.75 2.91
N SER A 238 -7.10 -6.16 4.08
CA SER A 238 -7.39 -7.47 4.64
C SER A 238 -8.86 -7.64 5.05
N PHE A 239 -9.48 -6.58 5.57
CA PHE A 239 -10.84 -6.63 6.13
C PHE A 239 -11.87 -5.79 5.37
N ASN A 240 -11.51 -5.20 4.23
CA ASN A 240 -12.40 -4.38 3.37
C ASN A 240 -13.02 -3.16 4.08
N VAL A 241 -12.30 -2.55 5.00
CA VAL A 241 -12.76 -1.40 5.78
C VAL A 241 -12.04 -0.11 5.39
N THR A 242 -11.81 0.09 4.10
CA THR A 242 -11.05 1.24 3.58
C THR A 242 -11.59 2.58 4.06
N GLY A 243 -12.92 2.73 4.12
CA GLY A 243 -13.60 3.94 4.58
C GLY A 243 -13.53 4.17 6.10
N ALA A 244 -13.25 3.14 6.90
CA ALA A 244 -13.10 3.27 8.35
C ALA A 244 -11.81 3.98 8.75
N ARG A 245 -10.84 4.09 7.83
CA ARG A 245 -9.59 4.80 8.02
C ARG A 245 -8.82 4.34 9.27
N ILE A 246 -8.49 3.05 9.37
CA ILE A 246 -7.72 2.51 10.50
C ILE A 246 -6.57 1.63 10.05
N SER A 247 -5.40 1.90 10.60
CA SER A 247 -4.17 1.14 10.47
C SER A 247 -3.35 1.24 11.76
N PHE A 248 -2.26 0.51 11.83
CA PHE A 248 -1.38 0.51 12.98
C PHE A 248 0.06 0.69 12.55
N LEU A 249 0.82 1.43 13.34
CA LEU A 249 2.28 1.41 13.35
C LEU A 249 2.72 0.54 14.52
N VAL A 250 3.57 -0.43 14.22
CA VAL A 250 4.04 -1.43 15.19
C VAL A 250 5.57 -1.43 15.18
N GLY A 251 6.22 -1.53 16.32
CA GLY A 251 7.68 -1.70 16.40
C GLY A 251 8.36 -0.85 17.46
N ARG A 252 9.47 -0.22 17.14
CA ARG A 252 10.34 0.48 18.09
C ARG A 252 9.59 1.46 19.00
N PRO A 253 9.64 1.30 20.36
CA PRO A 253 8.86 2.12 21.29
C PRO A 253 9.17 3.61 21.22
N ASN A 254 10.44 3.97 20.95
CA ASN A 254 10.85 5.38 20.83
C ASN A 254 10.24 6.06 19.57
N VAL A 255 10.12 5.33 18.46
CA VAL A 255 9.46 5.82 17.24
C VAL A 255 7.95 5.95 17.48
N ILE A 256 7.33 4.95 18.12
CA ILE A 256 5.92 5.01 18.52
C ILE A 256 5.65 6.23 19.42
N ALA A 257 6.53 6.49 20.40
CA ALA A 257 6.40 7.64 21.29
C ALA A 257 6.53 8.98 20.54
N ALA A 258 7.47 9.09 19.60
CA ALA A 258 7.63 10.28 18.77
C ALA A 258 6.38 10.56 17.91
N CYS A 259 5.86 9.53 17.24
CA CYS A 259 4.63 9.63 16.45
C CYS A 259 3.40 9.97 17.32
N LYS A 260 3.27 9.37 18.51
CA LYS A 260 2.21 9.72 19.46
C LYS A 260 2.28 11.19 19.88
N LYS A 261 3.51 11.68 20.18
CA LYS A 261 3.72 13.09 20.53
C LYS A 261 3.30 14.04 19.41
N LEU A 262 3.65 13.74 18.15
CA LEU A 262 3.24 14.54 17.00
C LEU A 262 1.72 14.51 16.85
N ARG A 263 1.11 13.32 16.88
CA ARG A 263 -0.31 13.13 16.66
C ARG A 263 -1.17 13.91 17.66
N THR A 264 -0.78 14.01 18.93
CA THR A 264 -1.50 14.80 19.95
C THR A 264 -1.57 16.29 19.61
N GLN A 265 -0.76 16.79 18.67
CA GLN A 265 -0.79 18.18 18.20
C GLN A 265 -1.58 18.37 16.89
N ILE A 266 -1.96 17.28 16.20
CA ILE A 266 -2.64 17.32 14.89
C ILE A 266 -4.06 16.82 15.03
N ASP A 267 -4.23 15.63 15.55
CA ASP A 267 -5.52 15.00 15.88
C ASP A 267 -5.40 14.31 17.24
N PHE A 268 -6.51 13.97 17.88
CA PHE A 268 -6.44 13.30 19.18
C PHE A 268 -6.33 11.79 19.04
N GLY A 269 -7.31 11.14 18.48
CA GLY A 269 -7.36 9.70 18.38
C GLY A 269 -8.51 9.23 17.50
N MET A 270 -8.49 7.93 17.24
CA MET A 270 -9.49 7.30 16.39
C MET A 270 -10.87 7.29 17.05
N PHE A 271 -11.91 7.53 16.26
CA PHE A 271 -13.31 7.42 16.68
C PHE A 271 -13.58 6.06 17.35
N LEU A 272 -14.13 6.06 18.56
CA LEU A 272 -14.24 4.84 19.38
C LEU A 272 -14.99 3.69 18.70
N PRO A 273 -16.11 3.91 17.98
CA PRO A 273 -16.76 2.84 17.21
C PRO A 273 -15.87 2.20 16.16
N VAL A 274 -14.95 2.95 15.52
CA VAL A 274 -13.96 2.39 14.59
C VAL A 274 -12.95 1.53 15.33
N GLN A 275 -12.50 1.94 16.52
CA GLN A 275 -11.62 1.12 17.36
C GLN A 275 -12.28 -0.21 17.76
N LYS A 276 -13.56 -0.18 18.16
CA LYS A 276 -14.33 -1.39 18.51
C LYS A 276 -14.52 -2.32 17.31
N ALA A 277 -14.79 -1.77 16.13
CA ALA A 277 -14.84 -2.54 14.88
C ALA A 277 -13.48 -3.18 14.54
N ALA A 278 -12.39 -2.46 14.76
CA ALA A 278 -11.03 -3.00 14.57
C ALA A 278 -10.72 -4.13 15.55
N ILE A 279 -11.12 -4.03 16.82
CA ILE A 279 -11.00 -5.13 17.78
C ILE A 279 -11.74 -6.36 17.26
N ALA A 280 -12.99 -6.21 16.80
CA ALA A 280 -13.77 -7.32 16.24
C ALA A 280 -13.09 -7.95 15.01
N ALA A 281 -12.51 -7.13 14.12
CA ALA A 281 -11.76 -7.62 12.97
C ALA A 281 -10.54 -8.43 13.40
N LEU A 282 -9.74 -7.91 14.32
CA LEU A 282 -8.47 -8.50 14.73
C LEU A 282 -8.66 -9.76 15.61
N THR A 283 -9.75 -9.86 16.35
CA THR A 283 -10.03 -11.01 17.23
C THR A 283 -10.96 -12.04 16.62
N GLY A 284 -11.69 -11.65 15.56
CA GLY A 284 -12.67 -12.49 14.86
C GLY A 284 -12.06 -13.55 13.93
N PRO A 285 -12.92 -14.31 13.21
CA PRO A 285 -12.50 -15.32 12.25
C PRO A 285 -11.87 -14.70 11.02
N LEU A 286 -10.89 -15.40 10.41
CA LEU A 286 -10.17 -14.96 9.20
C LEU A 286 -10.66 -15.62 7.90
N ASP A 287 -11.80 -16.32 7.92
CA ASP A 287 -12.31 -17.03 6.74
C ASP A 287 -12.64 -16.10 5.58
N SER A 288 -13.16 -14.88 5.88
CA SER A 288 -13.41 -13.85 4.86
C SER A 288 -12.11 -13.37 4.22
N VAL A 289 -11.05 -13.20 4.98
CA VAL A 289 -9.72 -12.80 4.49
C VAL A 289 -9.15 -13.87 3.56
N LYS A 290 -9.25 -15.15 3.94
CA LYS A 290 -8.78 -16.27 3.11
C LYS A 290 -9.56 -16.38 1.79
N ARG A 291 -10.92 -16.30 1.85
CA ARG A 291 -11.76 -16.33 0.64
C ARG A 291 -11.40 -15.17 -0.29
N GLN A 292 -11.27 -13.98 0.23
CA GLN A 292 -10.91 -12.80 -0.54
C GLN A 292 -9.55 -12.95 -1.25
N CYS A 293 -8.55 -13.52 -0.57
CA CYS A 293 -7.25 -13.80 -1.18
C CYS A 293 -7.39 -14.76 -2.37
N GLY A 294 -8.18 -15.82 -2.23
CA GLY A 294 -8.49 -16.75 -3.34
C GLY A 294 -9.19 -16.06 -4.52
N GLU A 295 -10.13 -15.15 -4.25
CA GLU A 295 -10.79 -14.35 -5.29
C GLU A 295 -9.80 -13.42 -6.01
N TYR A 296 -8.91 -12.74 -5.29
CA TYR A 296 -7.88 -11.91 -5.92
C TYR A 296 -6.92 -12.74 -6.78
N GLN A 297 -6.56 -13.94 -6.34
CA GLN A 297 -5.76 -14.86 -7.16
C GLN A 297 -6.49 -15.24 -8.46
N ALA A 298 -7.78 -15.62 -8.40
CA ALA A 298 -8.56 -15.93 -9.57
C ALA A 298 -8.68 -14.74 -10.55
N ARG A 299 -8.80 -13.52 -10.01
CA ARG A 299 -8.81 -12.27 -10.81
C ARG A 299 -7.46 -12.01 -11.47
N ARG A 300 -6.35 -12.22 -10.73
CA ARG A 300 -4.98 -12.12 -11.26
C ARG A 300 -4.81 -13.10 -12.43
N ASP A 301 -5.20 -14.35 -12.23
CA ASP A 301 -5.06 -15.40 -13.25
C ASP A 301 -5.88 -15.07 -14.50
N ALA A 302 -7.12 -14.60 -14.33
CA ALA A 302 -7.97 -14.18 -15.44
C ALA A 302 -7.37 -12.99 -16.21
N LEU A 303 -6.82 -12.00 -15.52
CA LEU A 303 -6.22 -10.82 -16.15
C LEU A 303 -4.91 -11.18 -16.84
N CYS A 304 -3.94 -11.73 -16.12
CA CYS A 304 -2.61 -12.03 -16.65
C CYS A 304 -2.67 -13.10 -17.75
N GLY A 305 -3.39 -14.19 -17.51
CA GLY A 305 -3.61 -15.25 -18.51
C GLY A 305 -4.35 -14.75 -19.74
N GLY A 306 -5.40 -13.94 -19.54
CA GLY A 306 -6.16 -13.34 -20.62
C GLY A 306 -5.31 -12.39 -21.48
N LEU A 307 -4.56 -11.50 -20.88
CA LEU A 307 -3.67 -10.57 -21.59
C LEU A 307 -2.59 -11.33 -22.38
N ARG A 308 -1.98 -12.36 -21.80
CA ARG A 308 -1.03 -13.23 -22.51
C ARG A 308 -1.66 -13.93 -23.72
N SER A 309 -2.92 -14.38 -23.60
CA SER A 309 -3.60 -15.07 -24.69
C SER A 309 -3.87 -14.21 -25.93
N ILE A 310 -3.87 -12.87 -25.74
CA ILE A 310 -4.04 -11.91 -26.83
C ILE A 310 -2.70 -11.31 -27.30
N GLY A 311 -1.55 -11.83 -26.84
CA GLY A 311 -0.22 -11.40 -27.25
C GLY A 311 0.44 -10.34 -26.36
N TRP A 312 -0.21 -9.90 -25.29
CA TRP A 312 0.40 -8.97 -24.32
C TRP A 312 1.09 -9.74 -23.21
N ASN A 313 2.41 -9.79 -23.23
CA ASN A 313 3.22 -10.57 -22.30
C ASN A 313 3.30 -9.91 -20.91
N VAL A 314 2.30 -10.15 -20.07
CA VAL A 314 2.19 -9.64 -18.70
C VAL A 314 2.62 -10.74 -17.72
N PRO A 315 3.59 -10.49 -16.82
CA PRO A 315 3.99 -11.43 -15.78
C PRO A 315 2.88 -11.57 -14.71
N ASP A 316 2.89 -12.69 -14.02
CA ASP A 316 2.00 -12.87 -12.87
C ASP A 316 2.48 -12.01 -11.68
N SER A 317 1.55 -11.36 -11.01
CA SER A 317 1.79 -10.72 -9.71
C SER A 317 1.84 -11.79 -8.62
N HIS A 318 2.75 -11.65 -7.67
CA HIS A 318 2.90 -12.58 -6.55
C HIS A 318 2.11 -12.16 -5.31
N GLY A 319 1.76 -10.89 -5.22
CA GLY A 319 0.99 -10.36 -4.10
C GLY A 319 0.41 -8.99 -4.38
N SER A 320 -0.25 -8.41 -3.38
CA SER A 320 -1.07 -7.22 -3.46
C SER A 320 -2.30 -7.40 -4.37
N MET A 321 -3.09 -6.37 -4.51
CA MET A 321 -4.25 -6.35 -5.41
C MET A 321 -3.93 -5.70 -6.77
N PHE A 322 -2.66 -5.72 -7.18
CA PHE A 322 -2.20 -5.04 -8.39
C PHE A 322 -1.43 -5.97 -9.32
N VAL A 323 -1.54 -5.69 -10.62
CA VAL A 323 -0.72 -6.28 -11.67
C VAL A 323 0.08 -5.17 -12.32
N TRP A 324 1.39 -5.33 -12.38
CA TRP A 324 2.35 -4.42 -13.01
C TRP A 324 2.69 -4.93 -14.39
N ALA A 325 2.09 -4.34 -15.41
CA ALA A 325 2.20 -4.78 -16.78
C ALA A 325 3.17 -3.90 -17.58
N PRO A 326 4.17 -4.46 -18.25
CA PRO A 326 4.96 -3.70 -19.21
C PRO A 326 4.07 -3.22 -20.35
N LEU A 327 4.36 -2.06 -20.92
CA LEU A 327 3.65 -1.58 -22.10
C LEU A 327 3.79 -2.58 -23.26
N PRO A 328 2.75 -2.76 -24.08
CA PRO A 328 2.85 -3.59 -25.29
C PRO A 328 3.91 -3.05 -26.26
N THR A 329 4.41 -3.91 -27.12
CA THR A 329 5.37 -3.52 -28.17
C THR A 329 4.83 -2.34 -29.01
N GLY A 330 5.65 -1.32 -29.17
CA GLY A 330 5.32 -0.11 -29.92
C GLY A 330 4.84 1.07 -29.08
N TYR A 331 4.62 0.87 -27.78
CA TYR A 331 4.29 1.94 -26.83
C TYR A 331 5.48 2.25 -25.91
N THR A 332 5.73 3.55 -25.69
CA THR A 332 6.81 4.07 -24.81
C THR A 332 6.32 5.10 -23.80
N ASP A 333 5.11 5.62 -23.95
CA ASP A 333 4.47 6.62 -23.08
C ASP A 333 3.27 5.96 -22.39
N SER A 334 3.36 5.82 -21.07
CA SER A 334 2.34 5.13 -20.28
C SER A 334 1.03 5.92 -20.16
N MET A 335 1.06 7.28 -20.19
CA MET A 335 -0.15 8.09 -20.19
C MET A 335 -0.86 8.03 -21.54
N ALA A 336 -0.12 8.20 -22.64
CA ALA A 336 -0.69 8.10 -23.98
C ALA A 336 -1.33 6.72 -24.21
N PHE A 337 -0.68 5.65 -23.75
CA PHE A 337 -1.24 4.30 -23.78
C PHE A 337 -2.54 4.19 -22.96
N CYS A 338 -2.58 4.70 -21.72
CA CYS A 338 -3.80 4.67 -20.90
C CYS A 338 -4.97 5.45 -21.55
N LEU A 339 -4.69 6.62 -22.15
CA LEU A 339 -5.71 7.41 -22.84
C LEU A 339 -6.22 6.69 -24.10
N GLU A 340 -5.37 6.01 -24.84
CA GLU A 340 -5.77 5.22 -26.00
C GLU A 340 -6.57 3.97 -25.57
N LEU A 341 -6.16 3.33 -24.45
CA LEU A 341 -6.81 2.12 -23.92
C LEU A 341 -8.25 2.41 -23.48
N ILE A 342 -8.49 3.53 -22.79
CA ILE A 342 -9.86 3.92 -22.41
C ILE A 342 -10.69 4.30 -23.63
N ASP A 343 -10.12 4.94 -24.63
CA ASP A 343 -10.81 5.30 -25.88
C ASP A 343 -11.24 4.07 -26.68
N LYS A 344 -10.29 3.18 -26.96
CA LYS A 344 -10.50 2.05 -27.88
C LYS A 344 -11.13 0.85 -27.23
N ALA A 345 -10.75 0.55 -25.98
CA ALA A 345 -11.19 -0.64 -25.28
C ALA A 345 -12.13 -0.37 -24.10
N GLY A 346 -12.33 0.90 -23.69
CA GLY A 346 -13.10 1.22 -22.50
C GLY A 346 -12.45 0.74 -21.20
N VAL A 347 -11.17 0.41 -21.19
CA VAL A 347 -10.44 -0.11 -20.03
C VAL A 347 -9.58 1.00 -19.42
N ILE A 348 -9.70 1.18 -18.11
CA ILE A 348 -8.97 2.19 -17.34
C ILE A 348 -7.93 1.49 -16.49
N CYS A 349 -6.67 1.85 -16.65
CA CYS A 349 -5.56 1.47 -15.78
C CYS A 349 -4.76 2.71 -15.36
N THR A 350 -3.79 2.53 -14.47
CA THR A 350 -2.95 3.63 -13.98
C THR A 350 -1.64 3.66 -14.75
N PRO A 351 -1.24 4.80 -15.32
CA PRO A 351 0.06 4.94 -15.99
C PRO A 351 1.21 4.78 -14.99
N GLY A 352 2.26 4.10 -15.40
CA GLY A 352 3.34 3.71 -14.50
C GLY A 352 4.17 4.88 -13.99
N PHE A 353 4.36 5.94 -14.81
CA PHE A 353 5.10 7.13 -14.36
C PHE A 353 4.48 7.79 -13.13
N SER A 354 3.19 7.55 -12.84
CA SER A 354 2.51 8.05 -11.64
C SER A 354 3.11 7.51 -10.33
N PHE A 355 3.93 6.47 -10.42
CA PHE A 355 4.61 5.85 -9.27
C PHE A 355 6.09 6.21 -9.18
N GLY A 356 6.57 7.06 -10.06
CA GLY A 356 7.97 7.50 -10.14
C GLY A 356 8.57 7.30 -11.54
N PRO A 357 9.74 7.92 -11.81
CA PRO A 357 10.36 7.86 -13.13
C PRO A 357 10.64 6.45 -13.65
N SER A 358 11.04 5.51 -12.76
CA SER A 358 11.27 4.11 -13.13
C SER A 358 9.99 3.33 -13.43
N GLY A 359 8.83 3.93 -13.21
CA GLY A 359 7.53 3.37 -13.60
C GLY A 359 7.18 3.60 -15.06
N GLU A 360 7.88 4.49 -15.78
CA GLU A 360 7.64 4.66 -17.22
C GLU A 360 7.95 3.37 -17.98
N GLY A 361 7.16 3.08 -19.01
CA GLY A 361 7.19 1.79 -19.71
C GLY A 361 6.31 0.71 -19.11
N TYR A 362 5.53 1.04 -18.07
CA TYR A 362 4.60 0.13 -17.40
C TYR A 362 3.23 0.76 -17.20
N VAL A 363 2.23 -0.08 -16.90
CA VAL A 363 0.92 0.32 -16.36
C VAL A 363 0.55 -0.57 -15.19
N ARG A 364 -0.26 -0.04 -14.25
CA ARG A 364 -0.80 -0.81 -13.13
C ARG A 364 -2.27 -1.08 -13.32
N PHE A 365 -2.66 -2.34 -13.24
CA PHE A 365 -4.06 -2.77 -13.11
C PHE A 365 -4.39 -3.09 -11.66
N ALA A 366 -5.60 -2.74 -11.21
CA ALA A 366 -6.16 -3.14 -9.92
C ALA A 366 -7.16 -4.28 -10.10
N LEU A 367 -7.07 -5.31 -9.29
CA LEU A 367 -7.90 -6.52 -9.34
C LEU A 367 -9.27 -6.30 -8.64
N THR A 368 -9.95 -5.21 -8.97
CA THR A 368 -11.17 -4.73 -8.29
C THR A 368 -12.47 -5.03 -9.05
N LEU A 369 -12.39 -5.78 -10.14
CA LEU A 369 -13.55 -6.27 -10.86
C LEU A 369 -13.69 -7.79 -10.70
N PRO A 370 -14.91 -8.36 -10.71
CA PRO A 370 -15.13 -9.80 -10.78
C PRO A 370 -14.47 -10.45 -12.00
N VAL A 371 -14.16 -11.75 -11.91
CA VAL A 371 -13.45 -12.50 -12.97
C VAL A 371 -14.13 -12.35 -14.34
N GLU A 372 -15.46 -12.40 -14.38
CA GLU A 372 -16.24 -12.27 -15.62
C GLU A 372 -16.03 -10.90 -16.25
N ARG A 373 -16.04 -9.84 -15.45
CA ARG A 373 -15.81 -8.46 -15.91
C ARG A 373 -14.37 -8.23 -16.38
N ILE A 374 -13.42 -8.91 -15.76
CA ILE A 374 -12.01 -8.90 -16.20
C ILE A 374 -11.89 -9.60 -17.57
N ARG A 375 -12.57 -10.73 -17.77
CA ARG A 375 -12.59 -11.42 -19.08
C ARG A 375 -13.22 -10.55 -20.17
N GLU A 376 -14.30 -9.83 -19.86
CA GLU A 376 -14.91 -8.87 -20.80
C GLU A 376 -13.94 -7.71 -21.14
N ALA A 377 -13.23 -7.19 -20.14
CA ALA A 377 -12.20 -6.16 -20.36
C ALA A 377 -11.09 -6.66 -21.29
N VAL A 378 -10.59 -7.89 -21.07
CA VAL A 378 -9.58 -8.51 -21.94
C VAL A 378 -10.12 -8.70 -23.37
N ALA A 379 -11.36 -9.17 -23.52
CA ALA A 379 -11.98 -9.31 -24.84
C ALA A 379 -12.11 -7.95 -25.56
N SER A 380 -12.45 -6.89 -24.82
CA SER A 380 -12.49 -5.53 -25.37
C SER A 380 -11.10 -5.04 -25.82
N ILE A 381 -10.04 -5.36 -25.07
CA ILE A 381 -8.66 -5.05 -25.48
C ILE A 381 -8.31 -5.85 -26.76
N ALA A 382 -8.70 -7.12 -26.86
CA ALA A 382 -8.40 -7.97 -28.01
C ALA A 382 -8.95 -7.41 -29.33
N VAL A 383 -10.19 -6.89 -29.30
CA VAL A 383 -10.83 -6.31 -30.50
C VAL A 383 -10.44 -4.88 -30.79
N SER A 384 -9.76 -4.21 -29.87
CA SER A 384 -9.31 -2.80 -30.02
C SER A 384 -8.22 -2.61 -31.08
N GLY A 385 -7.51 -3.68 -31.45
CA GLY A 385 -6.36 -3.63 -32.36
C GLY A 385 -5.09 -3.01 -31.78
N MET A 386 -5.03 -2.79 -30.47
CA MET A 386 -3.88 -2.17 -29.79
C MET A 386 -2.74 -3.16 -29.51
N ILE A 387 -3.07 -4.45 -29.36
CA ILE A 387 -2.08 -5.51 -29.10
C ILE A 387 -1.81 -6.24 -30.43
N ARG A 388 -0.53 -6.34 -30.80
CA ARG A 388 -0.07 -6.94 -32.08
C ARG A 388 0.87 -8.10 -31.82
#